data_4154737eecdd23c75130e642f4640887
#
_entry.id   4154737eecdd23c75130e642f4640887
#
_cell.length_a   1.000
_cell.length_b   1.000
_cell.length_c   1.000
_cell.angle_alpha   90.00
_cell.angle_beta   90.00
_cell.angle_gamma   90.00
#
_symmetry.space_group_name_H-M   'P 1'
#
loop_
_entity.id
_entity.type
_entity.pdbx_description
1 polymer ?
#
loop_
_entity_poly.entity_id
_entity_poly.type
_entity_poly.pdbx_seq_one_letter_code
_entity_poly.pdbx_strand_id
1 'polypeptide(L)'
;RTLLLKLERAGLIQLPKRRGPSSNGFRNRNPPLVAHATESIRCALRDLRPLAVSVVEPGTAALRLFNCLLHRYHYLGHRNTVGENLRYLVRDRLGRPVACALFGSAAWKCADRDAFLGWERGARERNLQRLTNNTRFLVLPWVVVSHLASHVLGLMARRIRADWQAKYGHPVHALETFVDRDRFKGTCYRAANWLRLGATRG
;
A
#
# COMPACT_ATOMS: atom_id res chain seq x y z
N ARG A 1 -3.89 4.08 -26.80
CA ARG A 1 -4.91 3.11 -27.26
C ARG A 1 -6.08 3.80 -27.97
N THR A 2 -6.62 4.86 -27.42
CA THR A 2 -7.75 5.61 -28.01
C THR A 2 -7.41 6.22 -29.38
N LEU A 3 -6.17 6.72 -29.57
CA LEU A 3 -5.71 7.26 -30.84
C LEU A 3 -5.63 6.18 -31.93
N LEU A 4 -5.02 5.04 -31.62
CA LEU A 4 -4.90 3.91 -32.57
C LEU A 4 -6.27 3.41 -33.06
N LEU A 5 -7.24 3.30 -32.14
CA LEU A 5 -8.61 2.91 -32.52
C LEU A 5 -9.32 3.98 -33.36
N LYS A 6 -9.01 5.26 -33.18
CA LYS A 6 -9.54 6.34 -34.03
C LYS A 6 -8.94 6.27 -35.44
N LEU A 7 -7.62 6.01 -35.56
CA LEU A 7 -6.95 5.87 -36.85
C LEU A 7 -7.46 4.65 -37.62
N GLU A 8 -7.70 3.53 -36.91
CA GLU A 8 -8.28 2.32 -37.53
C GLU A 8 -9.72 2.60 -38.04
N ARG A 9 -10.57 3.26 -37.24
CA ARG A 9 -11.92 3.65 -37.64
C ARG A 9 -11.94 4.62 -38.82
N ALA A 10 -10.88 5.44 -38.93
CA ALA A 10 -10.69 6.35 -40.07
C ALA A 10 -10.07 5.66 -41.31
N GLY A 11 -9.82 4.35 -41.26
CA GLY A 11 -9.21 3.59 -42.38
C GLY A 11 -7.74 3.90 -42.61
N LEU A 12 -7.07 4.64 -41.74
CA LEU A 12 -5.67 5.06 -41.90
C LEU A 12 -4.66 4.00 -41.49
N ILE A 13 -5.05 3.06 -40.65
CA ILE A 13 -4.24 1.93 -40.19
C ILE A 13 -5.11 0.69 -40.03
N GLN A 14 -4.49 -0.49 -40.12
CA GLN A 14 -5.11 -1.76 -39.81
C GLN A 14 -4.44 -2.34 -38.57
N LEU A 15 -5.16 -2.48 -37.46
CA LEU A 15 -4.62 -3.09 -36.26
C LEU A 15 -4.58 -4.62 -36.38
N PRO A 16 -3.52 -5.28 -35.89
CA PRO A 16 -3.44 -6.73 -35.90
C PRO A 16 -4.57 -7.36 -35.09
N LYS A 17 -5.08 -8.50 -35.57
CA LYS A 17 -6.11 -9.27 -34.84
C LYS A 17 -5.63 -9.57 -33.42
N ARG A 18 -6.52 -9.41 -32.47
CA ARG A 18 -6.24 -9.65 -31.06
C ARG A 18 -5.89 -11.11 -30.82
N ARG A 19 -4.68 -11.39 -30.30
CA ARG A 19 -4.16 -12.76 -30.05
C ARG A 19 -4.77 -13.46 -28.82
N GLY A 20 -5.66 -12.83 -28.07
CA GLY A 20 -6.28 -13.42 -26.89
C GLY A 20 -7.25 -12.50 -26.17
N PRO A 21 -7.96 -12.98 -25.14
CA PRO A 21 -8.87 -12.18 -24.34
C PRO A 21 -8.12 -11.05 -23.64
N SER A 22 -8.82 -9.95 -23.36
CA SER A 22 -8.21 -8.80 -22.65
C SER A 22 -7.73 -9.22 -21.27
N SER A 23 -6.44 -9.09 -20.99
CA SER A 23 -5.88 -9.27 -19.64
C SER A 23 -6.49 -8.32 -18.60
N ASN A 24 -7.18 -7.26 -19.02
CA ASN A 24 -7.87 -6.32 -18.14
C ASN A 24 -9.03 -6.96 -17.35
N GLY A 25 -9.66 -8.02 -17.85
CA GLY A 25 -10.69 -8.77 -17.13
C GLY A 25 -10.17 -9.47 -15.87
N PHE A 26 -8.87 -9.76 -15.80
CA PHE A 26 -8.23 -10.34 -14.61
C PHE A 26 -7.80 -9.30 -13.57
N ARG A 27 -7.62 -8.05 -13.97
CA ARG A 27 -7.15 -6.97 -13.07
C ARG A 27 -8.20 -6.49 -12.07
N ASN A 28 -9.47 -6.66 -12.37
CA ASN A 28 -10.59 -6.14 -11.56
C ASN A 28 -11.45 -7.25 -10.92
N ARG A 29 -10.98 -8.49 -10.87
CA ARG A 29 -11.70 -9.52 -10.11
C ARG A 29 -11.59 -9.20 -8.62
N ASN A 30 -12.74 -9.12 -7.97
CA ASN A 30 -12.79 -9.02 -6.52
C ASN A 30 -12.08 -10.23 -5.91
N PRO A 31 -11.25 -10.04 -4.88
CA PRO A 31 -10.63 -11.16 -4.21
C PRO A 31 -11.71 -12.05 -3.58
N PRO A 32 -11.45 -13.38 -3.51
CA PRO A 32 -12.40 -14.30 -2.88
C PRO A 32 -12.62 -13.93 -1.41
N LEU A 33 -13.81 -14.20 -0.93
CA LEU A 33 -14.13 -14.06 0.49
C LEU A 33 -13.32 -15.09 1.29
N VAL A 34 -12.63 -14.61 2.31
CA VAL A 34 -11.89 -15.43 3.27
C VAL A 34 -12.53 -15.27 4.64
N ALA A 35 -12.94 -16.37 5.25
CA ALA A 35 -13.46 -16.36 6.61
C ALA A 35 -12.39 -15.86 7.59
N HIS A 36 -12.76 -14.96 8.47
CA HIS A 36 -11.90 -14.38 9.51
C HIS A 36 -12.75 -13.88 10.67
N ALA A 37 -12.16 -13.88 11.86
CA ALA A 37 -12.80 -13.38 13.07
C ALA A 37 -13.03 -11.87 12.98
N THR A 38 -14.17 -11.40 13.40
CA THR A 38 -14.59 -9.99 13.44
C THR A 38 -15.05 -9.55 14.82
N GLU A 39 -14.79 -10.37 15.86
CA GLU A 39 -15.12 -10.02 17.23
C GLU A 39 -14.39 -8.76 17.68
N SER A 40 -15.10 -7.94 18.45
CA SER A 40 -14.56 -6.66 18.91
C SER A 40 -13.34 -6.87 19.82
N ILE A 41 -12.25 -6.19 19.50
CA ILE A 41 -11.03 -6.13 20.30
C ILE A 41 -10.93 -4.74 20.91
N ARG A 42 -11.25 -4.64 22.22
CA ARG A 42 -11.16 -3.39 23.00
C ARG A 42 -10.30 -3.65 24.22
N CYS A 43 -9.06 -3.15 24.20
CA CYS A 43 -8.09 -3.34 25.29
C CYS A 43 -6.98 -2.28 25.21
N ALA A 44 -6.07 -2.29 26.15
CA ALA A 44 -4.86 -1.48 26.06
C ALA A 44 -3.87 -2.09 25.05
N LEU A 45 -3.03 -1.27 24.42
CA LEU A 45 -2.03 -1.73 23.45
C LEU A 45 -1.09 -2.80 24.04
N ARG A 46 -0.75 -2.69 25.33
CA ARG A 46 0.10 -3.69 26.02
C ARG A 46 -0.51 -5.10 26.00
N ASP A 47 -1.83 -5.20 25.98
CA ASP A 47 -2.54 -6.50 26.02
C ASP A 47 -2.55 -7.21 24.66
N LEU A 48 -2.26 -6.48 23.56
CA LEU A 48 -2.08 -7.04 22.23
C LEU A 48 -0.64 -7.52 21.97
N ARG A 49 0.31 -6.99 22.71
CA ARG A 49 1.75 -7.24 22.46
C ARG A 49 2.20 -8.63 22.93
N PRO A 50 3.22 -9.21 22.27
CA PRO A 50 3.93 -8.68 21.11
C PRO A 50 3.08 -8.73 19.84
N LEU A 51 3.24 -7.70 18.97
CA LEU A 51 2.64 -7.72 17.64
C LEU A 51 3.59 -8.41 16.64
N ALA A 52 3.07 -9.40 15.93
CA ALA A 52 3.79 -10.03 14.82
C ALA A 52 3.50 -9.27 13.52
N VAL A 53 4.52 -8.64 12.95
CA VAL A 53 4.46 -7.99 11.63
C VAL A 53 5.09 -8.93 10.61
N SER A 54 4.31 -9.47 9.69
CA SER A 54 4.79 -10.45 8.70
C SER A 54 4.67 -9.90 7.29
N VAL A 55 5.70 -10.11 6.46
CA VAL A 55 5.61 -9.91 5.02
C VAL A 55 4.68 -10.98 4.45
N VAL A 56 3.79 -10.57 3.56
CA VAL A 56 2.81 -11.44 2.92
C VAL A 56 3.35 -11.89 1.57
N GLU A 57 3.65 -13.17 1.46
CA GLU A 57 4.23 -13.77 0.27
C GLU A 57 3.17 -14.16 -0.79
N PRO A 58 3.54 -14.13 -2.08
CA PRO A 58 2.68 -14.60 -3.16
C PRO A 58 2.23 -16.06 -2.98
N GLY A 59 1.02 -16.39 -3.42
CA GLY A 59 0.49 -17.76 -3.40
C GLY A 59 -0.03 -18.23 -2.04
N THR A 60 0.19 -17.48 -0.96
CA THR A 60 -0.14 -17.93 0.42
C THR A 60 -1.60 -17.66 0.81
N ALA A 61 -2.07 -18.38 1.84
CA ALA A 61 -3.36 -18.08 2.49
C ALA A 61 -3.37 -16.65 3.08
N ALA A 62 -2.23 -16.20 3.59
CA ALA A 62 -2.06 -14.83 4.11
C ALA A 62 -2.33 -13.77 3.01
N LEU A 63 -1.92 -14.01 1.76
CA LEU A 63 -2.22 -13.10 0.64
C LEU A 63 -3.71 -13.07 0.33
N ARG A 64 -4.38 -14.21 0.35
CA ARG A 64 -5.84 -14.25 0.13
C ARG A 64 -6.57 -13.47 1.22
N LEU A 65 -6.20 -13.68 2.48
CA LEU A 65 -6.74 -12.93 3.61
C LEU A 65 -6.46 -11.42 3.49
N PHE A 66 -5.21 -11.03 3.23
CA PHE A 66 -4.81 -9.64 3.05
C PHE A 66 -5.65 -8.92 1.98
N ASN A 67 -5.80 -9.54 0.82
CA ASN A 67 -6.57 -8.99 -0.29
C ASN A 67 -8.06 -8.87 0.08
N CYS A 68 -8.62 -9.87 0.75
CA CYS A 68 -9.99 -9.86 1.27
C CYS A 68 -10.20 -8.71 2.27
N LEU A 69 -9.30 -8.54 3.24
CA LEU A 69 -9.39 -7.49 4.25
C LEU A 69 -9.33 -6.09 3.62
N LEU A 70 -8.39 -5.84 2.71
CA LEU A 70 -8.34 -4.55 2.01
C LEU A 70 -9.57 -4.30 1.14
N HIS A 71 -10.05 -5.31 0.42
CA HIS A 71 -11.21 -5.17 -0.44
C HIS A 71 -12.46 -4.81 0.35
N ARG A 72 -12.68 -5.43 1.51
CA ARG A 72 -13.90 -5.26 2.30
C ARG A 72 -13.88 -4.03 3.21
N TYR A 73 -12.72 -3.68 3.76
CA TYR A 73 -12.66 -2.75 4.89
C TYR A 73 -11.82 -1.49 4.62
N HIS A 74 -11.03 -1.44 3.54
CA HIS A 74 -10.32 -0.23 3.19
C HIS A 74 -11.11 0.61 2.19
N TYR A 75 -11.27 1.92 2.42
CA TYR A 75 -12.10 2.81 1.60
C TYR A 75 -11.71 2.87 0.11
N LEU A 76 -10.43 2.65 -0.23
CA LEU A 76 -9.96 2.52 -1.61
C LEU A 76 -10.00 1.08 -2.14
N GLY A 77 -10.43 0.13 -1.32
CA GLY A 77 -10.46 -1.28 -1.67
C GLY A 77 -9.10 -1.87 -2.01
N HIS A 78 -9.13 -3.12 -2.51
CA HIS A 78 -7.98 -3.82 -3.06
C HIS A 78 -7.82 -3.49 -4.54
N ARG A 79 -6.58 -3.20 -4.94
CA ARG A 79 -6.16 -3.15 -6.36
C ARG A 79 -4.87 -3.92 -6.52
N ASN A 80 -4.71 -4.61 -7.64
CA ASN A 80 -3.45 -5.24 -7.97
C ASN A 80 -2.35 -4.18 -8.10
N THR A 81 -1.26 -4.41 -7.40
CA THR A 81 -0.09 -3.52 -7.44
C THR A 81 0.74 -3.81 -8.68
N VAL A 82 1.25 -2.76 -9.29
CA VAL A 82 2.24 -2.81 -10.36
C VAL A 82 3.58 -2.35 -9.79
N GLY A 83 4.66 -3.00 -10.18
CA GLY A 83 6.00 -2.69 -9.66
C GLY A 83 6.28 -3.29 -8.28
N GLU A 84 7.39 -2.87 -7.72
CA GLU A 84 7.85 -3.32 -6.40
C GLU A 84 6.86 -2.97 -5.30
N ASN A 85 6.61 -3.91 -4.41
CA ASN A 85 5.67 -3.71 -3.32
C ASN A 85 5.88 -4.70 -2.17
N LEU A 86 5.60 -4.24 -0.95
CA LEU A 86 5.52 -5.08 0.24
C LEU A 86 4.13 -5.00 0.86
N ARG A 87 3.65 -6.15 1.28
CA ARG A 87 2.39 -6.30 2.01
C ARG A 87 2.72 -6.77 3.40
N TYR A 88 2.16 -6.10 4.40
CA TYR A 88 2.31 -6.49 5.80
C TYR A 88 0.96 -6.88 6.38
N LEU A 89 0.91 -8.03 7.01
CA LEU A 89 -0.19 -8.44 7.87
C LEU A 89 0.29 -8.43 9.32
N VAL A 90 -0.44 -7.73 10.16
CA VAL A 90 -0.11 -7.57 11.58
C VAL A 90 -1.07 -8.42 12.41
N ARG A 91 -0.51 -9.23 13.28
CA ARG A 91 -1.28 -10.06 14.22
C ARG A 91 -0.91 -9.70 15.66
N ASP A 92 -1.86 -9.86 16.55
CA ASP A 92 -1.63 -9.76 17.98
C ASP A 92 -0.98 -11.04 18.54
N ARG A 93 -0.72 -11.06 19.85
CA ARG A 93 -0.13 -12.20 20.56
C ARG A 93 -0.95 -13.50 20.49
N LEU A 94 -2.25 -13.39 20.16
CA LEU A 94 -3.14 -14.54 19.97
C LEU A 94 -3.24 -14.97 18.50
N GLY A 95 -2.46 -14.37 17.59
CA GLY A 95 -2.47 -14.65 16.16
C GLY A 95 -3.63 -14.02 15.40
N ARG A 96 -4.49 -13.19 16.03
CA ARG A 96 -5.61 -12.54 15.37
C ARG A 96 -5.12 -11.39 14.51
N PRO A 97 -5.58 -11.24 13.26
CA PRO A 97 -5.22 -10.09 12.44
C PRO A 97 -5.79 -8.80 13.06
N VAL A 98 -4.96 -7.76 13.18
CA VAL A 98 -5.34 -6.47 13.75
C VAL A 98 -5.13 -5.31 12.79
N ALA A 99 -4.18 -5.42 11.85
CA ALA A 99 -3.93 -4.40 10.85
C ALA A 99 -3.27 -4.99 9.61
N CYS A 100 -3.35 -4.26 8.48
CA CYS A 100 -2.56 -4.54 7.30
C CYS A 100 -2.12 -3.26 6.60
N ALA A 101 -0.99 -3.33 5.88
CA ALA A 101 -0.47 -2.23 5.11
C ALA A 101 0.13 -2.69 3.78
N LEU A 102 0.01 -1.84 2.77
CA LEU A 102 0.60 -2.02 1.46
C LEU A 102 1.55 -0.85 1.18
N PHE A 103 2.78 -1.19 0.90
CA PHE A 103 3.79 -0.28 0.39
C PHE A 103 4.04 -0.61 -1.08
N GLY A 104 4.11 0.41 -1.92
CA GLY A 104 4.30 0.28 -3.36
C GLY A 104 5.23 1.37 -3.89
N SER A 105 5.32 1.49 -5.21
CA SER A 105 6.16 2.50 -5.84
C SER A 105 5.79 3.91 -5.39
N ALA A 106 6.80 4.74 -5.18
CA ALA A 106 6.64 6.16 -4.86
C ALA A 106 5.95 6.92 -6.02
N ALA A 107 5.30 8.03 -5.70
CA ALA A 107 4.71 8.89 -6.71
C ALA A 107 5.79 9.45 -7.64
N TRP A 108 5.57 9.36 -8.96
CA TRP A 108 6.55 9.82 -9.95
C TRP A 108 6.92 11.30 -9.77
N LYS A 109 5.94 12.14 -9.49
CA LYS A 109 6.13 13.57 -9.21
C LYS A 109 5.40 13.94 -7.93
N CYS A 110 6.11 14.58 -7.01
CA CYS A 110 5.57 15.18 -5.81
C CYS A 110 6.44 16.40 -5.45
N ALA A 111 5.95 17.60 -5.77
CA ALA A 111 6.74 18.83 -5.66
C ALA A 111 7.26 19.07 -4.23
N ASP A 112 6.39 18.94 -3.23
CA ASP A 112 6.75 19.17 -1.83
C ASP A 112 7.81 18.18 -1.33
N ARG A 113 7.71 16.89 -1.73
CA ARG A 113 8.72 15.88 -1.43
C ARG A 113 10.04 16.19 -2.13
N ASP A 114 10.00 16.50 -3.42
CA ASP A 114 11.20 16.76 -4.23
C ASP A 114 11.94 17.98 -3.69
N ALA A 115 11.22 19.04 -3.32
CA ALA A 115 11.79 20.22 -2.68
C ALA A 115 12.40 19.90 -1.31
N PHE A 116 11.72 19.12 -0.46
CA PHE A 116 12.22 18.70 0.85
C PHE A 116 13.51 17.88 0.74
N LEU A 117 13.62 17.03 -0.27
CA LEU A 117 14.79 16.18 -0.52
C LEU A 117 15.89 16.91 -1.33
N GLY A 118 15.65 18.15 -1.79
CA GLY A 118 16.56 18.86 -2.68
C GLY A 118 16.70 18.20 -4.05
N TRP A 119 15.66 17.53 -4.54
CA TRP A 119 15.71 16.78 -5.79
C TRP A 119 15.23 17.58 -6.98
N GLU A 120 16.12 17.84 -7.91
CA GLU A 120 15.79 18.16 -9.27
C GLU A 120 15.36 16.91 -10.06
N ARG A 121 14.90 17.12 -11.31
CA ARG A 121 14.41 16.04 -12.17
C ARG A 121 15.39 14.87 -12.29
N GLY A 122 16.65 15.14 -12.58
CA GLY A 122 17.65 14.08 -12.77
C GLY A 122 17.94 13.30 -11.48
N ALA A 123 18.02 14.00 -10.34
CA ALA A 123 18.19 13.37 -9.03
C ALA A 123 16.99 12.49 -8.66
N ARG A 124 15.76 12.98 -8.92
CA ARG A 124 14.54 12.20 -8.71
C ARG A 124 14.54 10.92 -9.56
N GLU A 125 14.82 11.01 -10.85
CA GLU A 125 14.80 9.86 -11.77
C GLU A 125 15.77 8.76 -11.32
N ARG A 126 16.95 9.13 -10.81
CA ARG A 126 17.93 8.16 -10.30
C ARG A 126 17.58 7.57 -8.94
N ASN A 127 16.86 8.30 -8.10
CA ASN A 127 16.69 7.93 -6.69
C ASN A 127 15.26 7.49 -6.31
N LEU A 128 14.28 7.62 -7.21
CA LEU A 128 12.87 7.36 -6.89
C LEU A 128 12.63 5.93 -6.39
N GLN A 129 13.39 4.95 -6.88
CA GLN A 129 13.34 3.56 -6.43
C GLN A 129 13.79 3.36 -4.97
N ARG A 130 14.43 4.38 -4.38
CA ARG A 130 14.84 4.35 -2.96
C ARG A 130 13.74 4.87 -2.01
N LEU A 131 12.58 5.22 -2.55
CA LEU A 131 11.39 5.58 -1.79
C LEU A 131 10.29 4.56 -2.03
N THR A 132 9.45 4.37 -1.01
CA THR A 132 8.21 3.62 -1.16
C THR A 132 7.04 4.36 -0.56
N ASN A 133 5.87 4.16 -1.16
CA ASN A 133 4.63 4.82 -0.78
C ASN A 133 3.73 3.86 0.01
N ASN A 134 3.35 4.24 1.23
CA ASN A 134 2.30 3.53 1.95
C ASN A 134 0.94 3.83 1.31
N THR A 135 0.56 3.03 0.33
CA THR A 135 -0.64 3.23 -0.49
C THR A 135 -1.92 2.73 0.18
N ARG A 136 -1.80 1.84 1.16
CA ARG A 136 -2.90 1.32 1.99
C ARG A 136 -2.41 1.11 3.40
N PHE A 137 -3.18 1.62 4.34
CA PHE A 137 -3.02 1.32 5.75
C PHE A 137 -4.39 1.14 6.38
N LEU A 138 -4.61 0.01 7.02
CA LEU A 138 -5.88 -0.38 7.60
C LEU A 138 -5.64 -0.98 8.99
N VAL A 139 -6.18 -0.35 10.03
CA VAL A 139 -6.50 -1.03 11.28
C VAL A 139 -7.90 -1.58 11.12
N LEU A 140 -8.10 -2.86 11.45
CA LEU A 140 -9.38 -3.53 11.18
C LEU A 140 -10.52 -2.91 12.00
N PRO A 141 -11.74 -2.76 11.43
CA PRO A 141 -12.80 -1.95 12.04
C PRO A 141 -13.23 -2.38 13.44
N TRP A 142 -13.08 -3.63 13.77
CA TRP A 142 -13.42 -4.19 15.10
C TRP A 142 -12.29 -4.05 16.11
N VAL A 143 -11.12 -3.50 15.71
CA VAL A 143 -9.97 -3.30 16.60
C VAL A 143 -9.94 -1.87 17.07
N VAL A 144 -10.41 -1.64 18.29
CA VAL A 144 -10.50 -0.32 18.93
C VAL A 144 -9.48 -0.24 20.05
N VAL A 145 -8.23 0.04 19.69
CA VAL A 145 -7.08 0.07 20.61
C VAL A 145 -6.31 1.37 20.39
N SER A 146 -6.24 2.18 21.44
CA SER A 146 -5.53 3.46 21.41
C SER A 146 -4.06 3.26 21.03
N HIS A 147 -3.51 4.17 20.21
CA HIS A 147 -2.11 4.19 19.76
C HIS A 147 -1.68 3.02 18.86
N LEU A 148 -2.57 2.05 18.58
CA LEU A 148 -2.21 0.88 17.76
C LEU A 148 -1.70 1.30 16.39
N ALA A 149 -2.38 2.22 15.70
CA ALA A 149 -2.02 2.64 14.35
C ALA A 149 -0.60 3.21 14.27
N SER A 150 -0.26 4.16 15.13
CA SER A 150 1.09 4.75 15.17
C SER A 150 2.16 3.73 15.60
N HIS A 151 1.83 2.85 16.53
CA HIS A 151 2.74 1.78 16.96
C HIS A 151 3.06 0.82 15.80
N VAL A 152 2.06 0.39 15.05
CA VAL A 152 2.20 -0.47 13.87
C VAL A 152 3.03 0.22 12.78
N LEU A 153 2.76 1.51 12.48
CA LEU A 153 3.56 2.29 11.53
C LEU A 153 5.03 2.36 11.96
N GLY A 154 5.30 2.57 13.25
CA GLY A 154 6.66 2.56 13.80
C GLY A 154 7.35 1.19 13.69
N LEU A 155 6.63 0.08 13.90
CA LEU A 155 7.16 -1.28 13.69
C LEU A 155 7.54 -1.51 12.23
N MET A 156 6.68 -1.10 11.29
CA MET A 156 6.95 -1.24 9.85
C MET A 156 8.13 -0.38 9.40
N ALA A 157 8.21 0.89 9.86
CA ALA A 157 9.27 1.80 9.49
C ALA A 157 10.66 1.27 9.89
N ARG A 158 10.77 0.57 11.02
CA ARG A 158 12.04 -0.02 11.49
C ARG A 158 12.51 -1.21 10.65
N ARG A 159 11.61 -1.93 9.99
CA ARG A 159 11.96 -3.18 9.31
C ARG A 159 11.92 -3.10 7.79
N ILE A 160 11.13 -2.18 7.22
CA ILE A 160 10.84 -2.15 5.78
C ILE A 160 12.09 -2.05 4.90
N ARG A 161 13.13 -1.37 5.38
CA ARG A 161 14.42 -1.28 4.68
C ARG A 161 15.04 -2.67 4.46
N ALA A 162 15.09 -3.49 5.52
CA ALA A 162 15.64 -4.84 5.45
C ALA A 162 14.75 -5.78 4.63
N ASP A 163 13.44 -5.72 4.82
CA ASP A 163 12.48 -6.52 4.08
C ASP A 163 12.50 -6.20 2.57
N TRP A 164 12.67 -4.92 2.21
CA TRP A 164 12.79 -4.48 0.82
C TRP A 164 14.09 -4.97 0.18
N GLN A 165 15.20 -4.82 0.92
CA GLN A 165 16.51 -5.34 0.51
C GLN A 165 16.48 -6.85 0.29
N ALA A 166 15.84 -7.59 1.19
CA ALA A 166 15.72 -9.05 1.08
C ALA A 166 14.90 -9.47 -0.16
N LYS A 167 13.87 -8.71 -0.51
CA LYS A 167 12.98 -9.05 -1.60
C LYS A 167 13.46 -8.58 -2.98
N TYR A 168 14.08 -7.40 -3.07
CA TYR A 168 14.37 -6.72 -4.33
C TYR A 168 15.86 -6.47 -4.58
N GLY A 169 16.74 -6.82 -3.63
CA GLY A 169 18.18 -6.64 -3.78
C GLY A 169 18.68 -5.21 -3.55
N HIS A 170 17.79 -4.27 -3.22
CA HIS A 170 18.15 -2.89 -2.88
C HIS A 170 17.29 -2.34 -1.73
N PRO A 171 17.80 -1.41 -0.90
CA PRO A 171 17.06 -0.85 0.21
C PRO A 171 16.19 0.32 -0.23
N VAL A 172 15.14 0.60 0.55
CA VAL A 172 14.48 1.90 0.58
C VAL A 172 15.04 2.75 1.71
N HIS A 173 15.08 4.08 1.49
CA HIS A 173 15.66 5.04 2.43
C HIS A 173 14.63 6.00 3.01
N ALA A 174 13.50 6.18 2.31
CA ALA A 174 12.41 7.03 2.80
C ALA A 174 11.04 6.42 2.46
N LEU A 175 10.07 6.79 3.26
CA LEU A 175 8.67 6.38 3.14
C LEU A 175 7.83 7.62 2.87
N GLU A 176 6.88 7.52 1.97
CA GLU A 176 5.87 8.55 1.75
C GLU A 176 4.46 7.99 1.89
N THR A 177 3.49 8.86 2.09
CA THR A 177 2.07 8.53 2.05
C THR A 177 1.26 9.76 1.67
N PHE A 178 0.09 9.53 1.09
CA PHE A 178 -0.89 10.55 0.79
C PHE A 178 -2.14 10.29 1.62
N VAL A 179 -2.52 11.27 2.45
CA VAL A 179 -3.67 11.17 3.34
C VAL A 179 -4.84 11.93 2.73
N ASP A 180 -5.93 11.24 2.48
CA ASP A 180 -7.21 11.83 2.10
C ASP A 180 -7.74 12.66 3.28
N ARG A 181 -7.66 13.99 3.17
CA ARG A 181 -7.96 14.93 4.27
C ARG A 181 -9.45 15.10 4.54
N ASP A 182 -10.29 14.75 3.59
CA ASP A 182 -11.74 14.77 3.79
C ASP A 182 -12.18 13.64 4.72
N ARG A 183 -11.37 12.58 4.81
CA ARG A 183 -11.64 11.39 5.62
C ARG A 183 -10.77 11.28 6.86
N PHE A 184 -9.50 11.70 6.80
CA PHE A 184 -8.51 11.41 7.83
C PHE A 184 -7.65 12.63 8.19
N LYS A 185 -7.36 12.80 9.47
CA LYS A 185 -6.49 13.87 9.98
C LYS A 185 -4.99 13.53 9.89
N GLY A 186 -4.62 12.29 9.57
CA GLY A 186 -3.23 11.83 9.50
C GLY A 186 -2.52 11.77 10.86
N THR A 187 -3.26 11.74 11.97
CA THR A 187 -2.72 11.78 13.34
C THR A 187 -1.81 10.58 13.64
N CYS A 188 -2.14 9.39 13.15
CA CYS A 188 -1.31 8.20 13.37
C CYS A 188 0.08 8.30 12.70
N TYR A 189 0.16 8.94 11.55
CA TYR A 189 1.44 9.19 10.87
C TYR A 189 2.29 10.19 11.67
N ARG A 190 1.71 11.32 12.09
CA ARG A 190 2.42 12.29 12.94
C ARG A 190 2.90 11.66 14.25
N ALA A 191 2.05 10.86 14.90
CA ALA A 191 2.41 10.13 16.12
C ALA A 191 3.47 9.03 15.89
N ALA A 192 3.71 8.63 14.64
CA ALA A 192 4.79 7.74 14.22
C ALA A 192 5.99 8.50 13.65
N ASN A 193 6.12 9.80 13.92
CA ASN A 193 7.22 10.70 13.50
C ASN A 193 7.33 10.91 11.98
N TRP A 194 6.21 10.80 11.24
CA TRP A 194 6.19 11.18 9.85
C TRP A 194 6.02 12.69 9.71
N LEU A 195 6.76 13.30 8.81
CA LEU A 195 6.70 14.73 8.54
C LEU A 195 5.60 15.03 7.51
N ARG A 196 4.81 16.06 7.77
CA ARG A 196 3.90 16.60 6.77
C ARG A 196 4.64 17.61 5.90
N LEU A 197 4.79 17.34 4.63
CA LEU A 197 5.50 18.19 3.69
C LEU A 197 4.59 19.20 2.97
N GLY A 198 3.33 18.84 2.72
CA GLY A 198 2.43 19.72 1.99
C GLY A 198 1.07 19.10 1.69
N ALA A 199 0.43 19.59 0.62
CA ALA A 199 -0.83 19.09 0.10
C ALA A 199 -0.75 18.95 -1.42
N THR A 200 -1.18 17.79 -1.94
CA THR A 200 -1.30 17.58 -3.39
C THR A 200 -2.57 18.25 -3.91
N ARG A 201 -2.49 18.81 -5.10
CA ARG A 201 -3.69 19.15 -5.88
C ARG A 201 -4.24 17.83 -6.42
N GLY A 202 -5.46 17.46 -6.05
CA GLY A 202 -6.14 16.24 -6.46
C GLY A 202 -6.23 16.04 -7.96
#